data_c105d41c08e5c5c892dd7590887611a3
#
_entry.id   c105d41c08e5c5c892dd7590887611a3
#
_cell.length_a   1.000
_cell.length_b   1.000
_cell.length_c   1.000
_cell.angle_alpha   90.00
_cell.angle_beta   90.00
_cell.angle_gamma   90.00
#
_symmetry.space_group_name_H-M   'P 1'
#
loop_
_entity.id
_entity.type
_entity.pdbx_description
1 polymer ?
#
loop_
_entity_poly.entity_id
_entity_poly.type
_entity_poly.pdbx_seq_one_letter_code
_entity_poly.pdbx_strand_id
1 'polypeptide(L)'
;MTRIAFWDVSGGHGTPTLVYHLAHMFADQGRRPLLLDLDPSSRLTAMCVSEERLARLWWTDNDDRTIFRYLQGMLPSSSSPPEAKIEELRPGLGLVPGNLSLAFFEELLATMWTRAEDPDAIAVLSVLHRATSLAEQTHTADIVLMNLGPGLGAINRAALLAADYVITPLAPDLTSVAGLHLLGRRLSTWRATWQARATSPPGQLRPLGYIITTPAMALSRRPHAQHWQDQIPGTFRLTFLRISEPATDPSADPWCLGLMRYHPGLRTLAREARRPMFHLRPGDGAIGAQMTAVVRCREDFDRLARTILTRAAELATS
;
A
#
# COMPACT_ATOMS: atom_id res chain seq x y z
N MET A 1 -1.71 16.46 -4.89
CA MET A 1 -0.82 15.29 -4.67
C MET A 1 -1.44 14.43 -3.59
N THR A 2 -1.40 13.11 -3.74
CA THR A 2 -2.15 12.18 -2.87
C THR A 2 -1.24 11.02 -2.45
N ARG A 3 -1.07 10.79 -1.15
CA ARG A 3 -0.29 9.67 -0.57
C ARG A 3 -1.24 8.65 0.01
N ILE A 4 -1.20 7.43 -0.50
CA ILE A 4 -2.10 6.35 -0.10
C ILE A 4 -1.29 5.18 0.45
N ALA A 5 -1.53 4.85 1.72
CA ALA A 5 -0.99 3.65 2.33
C ALA A 5 -1.96 2.47 2.12
N PHE A 6 -1.42 1.34 1.65
CA PHE A 6 -2.14 0.08 1.55
C PHE A 6 -1.69 -0.81 2.70
N TRP A 7 -2.62 -1.12 3.59
CA TRP A 7 -2.28 -1.83 4.79
C TRP A 7 -3.29 -2.92 5.16
N ASP A 8 -2.80 -4.15 5.18
CA ASP A 8 -3.48 -5.34 5.61
C ASP A 8 -2.78 -5.90 6.85
N VAL A 9 -3.42 -5.77 8.02
CA VAL A 9 -2.84 -6.20 9.31
C VAL A 9 -2.58 -7.70 9.35
N SER A 10 -3.48 -8.48 8.78
CA SER A 10 -3.40 -9.94 8.82
C SER A 10 -2.42 -10.52 7.81
N GLY A 11 -2.17 -9.78 6.72
CA GLY A 11 -1.34 -10.23 5.62
C GLY A 11 -2.00 -11.31 4.76
N GLY A 12 -1.39 -11.59 3.61
CA GLY A 12 -1.84 -12.69 2.76
C GLY A 12 -2.93 -12.36 1.74
N HIS A 13 -3.52 -11.18 1.77
CA HIS A 13 -4.62 -10.78 0.88
C HIS A 13 -4.16 -10.12 -0.44
N GLY A 14 -2.87 -10.26 -0.76
CA GLY A 14 -2.34 -9.82 -2.06
C GLY A 14 -2.08 -8.33 -2.18
N THR A 15 -1.86 -7.61 -1.08
CA THR A 15 -1.57 -6.17 -1.07
C THR A 15 -0.48 -5.76 -2.07
N PRO A 16 0.71 -6.41 -2.16
CA PRO A 16 1.71 -6.06 -3.16
C PRO A 16 1.20 -6.21 -4.60
N THR A 17 0.42 -7.25 -4.87
CA THR A 17 -0.18 -7.48 -6.19
C THR A 17 -1.19 -6.39 -6.54
N LEU A 18 -2.02 -5.99 -5.59
CA LEU A 18 -3.01 -4.92 -5.76
C LEU A 18 -2.30 -3.58 -6.05
N VAL A 19 -1.31 -3.22 -5.24
CA VAL A 19 -0.53 -1.97 -5.37
C VAL A 19 0.20 -1.92 -6.72
N TYR A 20 0.85 -3.01 -7.11
CA TYR A 20 1.53 -3.14 -8.41
C TYR A 20 0.57 -2.85 -9.58
N HIS A 21 -0.59 -3.51 -9.60
CA HIS A 21 -1.55 -3.34 -10.68
C HIS A 21 -2.19 -1.95 -10.68
N LEU A 22 -2.51 -1.39 -9.50
CA LEU A 22 -3.03 -0.03 -9.40
C LEU A 22 -2.04 1.01 -9.91
N ALA A 23 -0.76 0.88 -9.59
CA ALA A 23 0.27 1.80 -10.09
C ALA A 23 0.34 1.79 -11.62
N HIS A 24 0.32 0.60 -12.23
CA HIS A 24 0.29 0.49 -13.68
C HIS A 24 -1.01 1.06 -14.29
N MET A 25 -2.15 0.87 -13.61
CA MET A 25 -3.43 1.42 -14.08
C MET A 25 -3.46 2.95 -13.96
N PHE A 26 -2.97 3.53 -12.86
CA PHE A 26 -2.84 4.99 -12.76
C PHE A 26 -1.93 5.57 -13.85
N ALA A 27 -0.81 4.89 -14.15
CA ALA A 27 0.05 5.31 -15.25
C ALA A 27 -0.65 5.17 -16.63
N ASP A 28 -1.49 4.14 -16.84
CA ASP A 28 -2.33 4.02 -18.06
C ASP A 28 -3.37 5.15 -18.16
N GLN A 29 -3.81 5.70 -17.04
CA GLN A 29 -4.71 6.85 -16.95
C GLN A 29 -3.98 8.21 -17.03
N GLY A 30 -2.67 8.20 -17.36
CA GLY A 30 -1.87 9.41 -17.55
C GLY A 30 -1.38 10.06 -16.25
N ARG A 31 -1.47 9.36 -15.11
CA ARG A 31 -0.90 9.81 -13.84
C ARG A 31 0.59 9.47 -13.77
N ARG A 32 1.28 10.10 -12.83
CA ARG A 32 2.69 9.83 -12.50
C ARG A 32 2.79 9.17 -11.13
N PRO A 33 2.52 7.85 -11.02
CA PRO A 33 2.57 7.16 -9.75
C PRO A 33 4.00 6.87 -9.31
N LEU A 34 4.22 6.97 -8.00
CA LEU A 34 5.43 6.55 -7.31
C LEU A 34 5.08 5.44 -6.31
N LEU A 35 5.73 4.31 -6.44
CA LEU A 35 5.63 3.19 -5.51
C LEU A 35 6.69 3.32 -4.42
N LEU A 36 6.31 3.13 -3.16
CA LEU A 36 7.22 2.94 -2.04
C LEU A 36 6.97 1.56 -1.42
N ASP A 37 7.98 0.69 -1.48
CA ASP A 37 7.90 -0.63 -0.85
C ASP A 37 8.45 -0.57 0.58
N LEU A 38 7.55 -0.44 1.54
CA LEU A 38 7.84 -0.31 2.97
C LEU A 38 7.63 -1.64 3.73
N ASP A 39 7.35 -2.74 3.01
CA ASP A 39 7.33 -4.07 3.59
C ASP A 39 8.76 -4.64 3.60
N PRO A 40 9.34 -4.99 4.76
CA PRO A 40 10.65 -5.63 4.82
C PRO A 40 10.77 -6.90 3.95
N SER A 41 9.66 -7.61 3.70
CA SER A 41 9.65 -8.76 2.79
C SER A 41 9.90 -8.39 1.31
N SER A 42 9.78 -7.10 0.96
CA SER A 42 10.08 -6.50 -0.35
C SER A 42 9.43 -7.22 -1.54
N ARG A 43 8.23 -7.79 -1.33
CA ARG A 43 7.51 -8.55 -2.36
C ARG A 43 7.05 -7.68 -3.53
N LEU A 44 6.69 -6.41 -3.26
CA LEU A 44 6.34 -5.48 -4.32
C LEU A 44 7.55 -5.23 -5.23
N THR A 45 8.72 -4.97 -4.64
CA THR A 45 9.97 -4.78 -5.37
C THR A 45 10.31 -6.00 -6.24
N ALA A 46 10.20 -7.20 -5.67
CA ALA A 46 10.45 -8.45 -6.41
C ALA A 46 9.47 -8.67 -7.59
N MET A 47 8.28 -8.08 -7.56
CA MET A 47 7.35 -8.09 -8.70
C MET A 47 7.71 -7.07 -9.77
N CYS A 48 8.35 -5.97 -9.39
CA CYS A 48 8.61 -4.83 -10.27
C CYS A 48 9.91 -4.98 -11.08
N VAL A 49 10.95 -5.59 -10.51
CA VAL A 49 12.30 -5.64 -11.12
C VAL A 49 12.73 -7.07 -11.46
N SER A 50 13.75 -7.22 -12.30
CA SER A 50 14.30 -8.52 -12.65
C SER A 50 15.06 -9.16 -11.46
N GLU A 51 15.23 -10.46 -11.47
CA GLU A 51 15.97 -11.18 -10.43
C GLU A 51 17.43 -10.70 -10.34
N GLU A 52 18.08 -10.44 -11.49
CA GLU A 52 19.44 -9.90 -11.54
C GLU A 52 19.50 -8.47 -10.97
N ARG A 53 18.44 -7.66 -11.21
CA ARG A 53 18.35 -6.31 -10.63
C ARG A 53 18.09 -6.39 -9.14
N LEU A 54 17.22 -7.30 -8.70
CA LEU A 54 16.91 -7.54 -7.29
C LEU A 54 18.16 -7.98 -6.52
N ALA A 55 18.95 -8.90 -7.10
CA ALA A 55 20.21 -9.35 -6.52
C ALA A 55 21.19 -8.17 -6.34
N ARG A 56 21.29 -7.28 -7.33
CA ARG A 56 22.14 -6.08 -7.21
C ARG A 56 21.64 -5.14 -6.11
N LEU A 57 20.33 -4.90 -6.02
CA LEU A 57 19.73 -4.04 -5.01
C LEU A 57 19.97 -4.56 -3.56
N TRP A 58 20.04 -5.87 -3.37
CA TRP A 58 20.08 -6.46 -2.03
C TRP A 58 21.47 -6.90 -1.57
N TRP A 59 22.36 -7.27 -2.50
CA TRP A 59 23.65 -7.90 -2.17
C TRP A 59 24.88 -7.09 -2.54
N THR A 60 24.74 -5.95 -3.22
CA THR A 60 25.87 -5.09 -3.50
C THR A 60 25.85 -3.88 -2.56
N ASP A 61 26.93 -3.71 -1.80
CA ASP A 61 27.09 -2.58 -0.86
C ASP A 61 27.08 -1.19 -1.56
N ASN A 62 27.28 -1.19 -2.87
CA ASN A 62 27.34 0.04 -3.69
C ASN A 62 25.99 0.45 -4.27
N ASP A 63 24.91 -0.33 -4.12
CA ASP A 63 23.60 0.07 -4.59
C ASP A 63 22.80 0.73 -3.45
N ASP A 64 22.81 2.05 -3.46
CA ASP A 64 22.15 2.91 -2.46
C ASP A 64 20.70 3.26 -2.82
N ARG A 65 20.10 2.57 -3.81
CA ARG A 65 18.74 2.90 -4.34
C ARG A 65 17.59 2.34 -3.53
N THR A 66 17.84 1.58 -2.47
CA THR A 66 16.76 1.00 -1.67
C THR A 66 16.25 2.00 -0.65
N ILE A 67 14.98 1.81 -0.25
CA ILE A 67 14.34 2.62 0.80
C ILE A 67 15.16 2.60 2.10
N PHE A 68 15.80 1.47 2.44
CA PHE A 68 16.62 1.36 3.63
C PHE A 68 17.81 2.34 3.59
N ARG A 69 18.58 2.36 2.51
CA ARG A 69 19.72 3.29 2.34
C ARG A 69 19.27 4.73 2.30
N TYR A 70 18.14 4.97 1.64
CA TYR A 70 17.55 6.29 1.57
C TYR A 70 17.15 6.83 2.95
N LEU A 71 16.50 6.01 3.77
CA LEU A 71 16.14 6.39 5.14
C LEU A 71 17.37 6.59 6.03
N GLN A 72 18.40 5.74 5.89
CA GLN A 72 19.67 5.94 6.61
C GLN A 72 20.30 7.30 6.32
N GLY A 73 20.33 7.71 5.04
CA GLY A 73 20.84 9.02 4.64
C GLY A 73 20.05 10.22 5.21
N MET A 74 18.81 9.98 5.61
CA MET A 74 17.95 11.02 6.21
C MET A 74 18.02 11.11 7.73
N LEU A 75 18.72 10.21 8.40
CA LEU A 75 18.88 10.29 9.86
C LEU A 75 19.71 11.51 10.25
N PRO A 76 19.45 12.13 11.41
CA PRO A 76 20.24 13.27 11.90
C PRO A 76 21.74 12.99 12.02
N SER A 77 22.13 11.73 12.19
CA SER A 77 23.52 11.28 12.27
C SER A 77 24.21 11.10 10.90
N SER A 78 23.49 11.24 9.79
CA SER A 78 24.06 11.08 8.46
C SER A 78 24.89 12.27 8.04
N SER A 79 26.09 12.00 7.50
CA SER A 79 26.99 13.01 6.94
C SER A 79 26.74 13.33 5.46
N SER A 80 25.91 12.51 4.78
CA SER A 80 25.64 12.66 3.35
C SER A 80 24.20 13.12 3.14
N PRO A 81 23.96 14.10 2.26
CA PRO A 81 22.59 14.49 1.91
C PRO A 81 21.90 13.30 1.21
N PRO A 82 20.65 13.02 1.58
CA PRO A 82 19.92 11.93 0.98
C PRO A 82 19.49 12.29 -0.45
N GLU A 83 19.70 11.36 -1.36
CA GLU A 83 19.20 11.44 -2.73
C GLU A 83 18.15 10.33 -2.96
N ALA A 84 16.96 10.71 -3.42
CA ALA A 84 15.95 9.73 -3.79
C ALA A 84 16.32 9.11 -5.15
N LYS A 85 16.92 7.94 -5.12
CA LYS A 85 17.21 7.17 -6.33
C LYS A 85 16.02 6.28 -6.67
N ILE A 86 15.33 6.63 -7.74
CA ILE A 86 14.08 6.00 -8.15
C ILE A 86 14.37 5.05 -9.31
N GLU A 87 13.87 3.82 -9.21
CA GLU A 87 13.82 2.88 -10.34
C GLU A 87 12.64 3.26 -11.24
N GLU A 88 12.93 3.63 -12.47
CA GLU A 88 11.89 3.87 -13.46
C GLU A 88 11.43 2.54 -14.06
N LEU A 89 10.22 2.12 -13.74
CA LEU A 89 9.64 0.88 -14.24
C LEU A 89 9.11 1.02 -15.67
N ARG A 90 8.62 2.18 -15.99
CA ARG A 90 8.24 2.66 -17.33
C ARG A 90 8.07 4.19 -17.28
N PRO A 91 7.97 4.89 -18.41
CA PRO A 91 7.80 6.34 -18.43
C PRO A 91 6.66 6.80 -17.50
N GLY A 92 7.02 7.60 -16.50
CA GLY A 92 6.09 8.17 -15.51
C GLY A 92 5.67 7.24 -14.37
N LEU A 93 6.22 6.02 -14.26
CA LEU A 93 5.99 5.11 -13.12
C LEU A 93 7.31 4.81 -12.44
N GLY A 94 7.48 5.32 -11.23
CA GLY A 94 8.67 5.14 -10.41
C GLY A 94 8.47 4.15 -9.25
N LEU A 95 9.58 3.61 -8.77
CA LEU A 95 9.65 2.76 -7.57
C LEU A 95 10.82 3.21 -6.70
N VAL A 96 10.58 3.38 -5.41
CA VAL A 96 11.63 3.33 -4.38
C VAL A 96 11.67 1.88 -3.86
N PRO A 97 12.71 1.11 -4.22
CA PRO A 97 12.75 -0.32 -3.95
C PRO A 97 12.84 -0.64 -2.46
N GLY A 98 12.15 -1.69 -2.04
CA GLY A 98 12.28 -2.27 -0.70
C GLY A 98 13.61 -2.99 -0.48
N ASN A 99 13.93 -3.25 0.79
CA ASN A 99 15.08 -4.03 1.20
C ASN A 99 14.78 -4.77 2.51
N LEU A 100 15.26 -6.01 2.61
CA LEU A 100 15.11 -6.83 3.84
C LEU A 100 15.70 -6.13 5.07
N SER A 101 16.77 -5.35 4.90
CA SER A 101 17.39 -4.58 5.98
C SER A 101 16.49 -3.48 6.55
N LEU A 102 15.36 -3.18 5.91
CA LEU A 102 14.35 -2.28 6.47
C LEU A 102 13.86 -2.77 7.84
N ALA A 103 13.94 -4.08 8.12
CA ALA A 103 13.64 -4.64 9.44
C ALA A 103 14.45 -4.01 10.58
N PHE A 104 15.68 -3.54 10.31
CA PHE A 104 16.49 -2.83 11.32
C PHE A 104 15.90 -1.47 11.70
N PHE A 105 15.16 -0.83 10.80
CA PHE A 105 14.42 0.39 11.12
C PHE A 105 13.25 0.15 12.07
N GLU A 106 12.72 -1.07 12.12
CA GLU A 106 11.67 -1.43 13.08
C GLU A 106 12.12 -1.22 14.52
N GLU A 107 13.32 -1.69 14.87
CA GLU A 107 13.89 -1.53 16.21
C GLU A 107 14.18 -0.07 16.54
N LEU A 108 14.78 0.64 15.60
CA LEU A 108 15.09 2.06 15.75
C LEU A 108 13.80 2.87 16.00
N LEU A 109 12.82 2.73 15.14
CA LEU A 109 11.55 3.45 15.25
C LEU A 109 10.78 3.06 16.52
N ALA A 110 10.77 1.77 16.88
CA ALA A 110 10.13 1.31 18.12
C ALA A 110 10.74 1.98 19.34
N THR A 111 12.08 2.07 19.41
CA THR A 111 12.80 2.78 20.48
C THR A 111 12.46 4.27 20.49
N MET A 112 12.44 4.92 19.33
CA MET A 112 12.09 6.35 19.23
C MET A 112 10.65 6.64 19.67
N TRP A 113 9.71 5.72 19.44
CA TRP A 113 8.34 5.87 19.93
C TRP A 113 8.22 5.93 21.46
N THR A 114 9.14 5.33 22.21
CA THR A 114 9.16 5.43 23.69
C THR A 114 9.66 6.80 24.17
N ARG A 115 10.38 7.52 23.32
CA ARG A 115 10.97 8.83 23.56
C ARG A 115 10.34 9.94 22.71
N ALA A 116 9.12 9.78 22.28
CA ALA A 116 8.48 10.66 21.29
C ALA A 116 8.24 12.12 21.78
N GLU A 117 8.69 12.50 22.96
CA GLU A 117 8.75 13.89 23.46
C GLU A 117 10.10 14.56 23.16
N ASP A 118 11.12 13.76 22.82
CA ASP A 118 12.45 14.21 22.46
C ASP A 118 12.46 14.72 20.99
N PRO A 119 12.96 15.94 20.72
CA PRO A 119 13.07 16.47 19.36
C PRO A 119 13.84 15.57 18.39
N ASP A 120 14.91 14.92 18.86
CA ASP A 120 15.70 14.00 18.04
C ASP A 120 14.89 12.75 17.68
N ALA A 121 14.09 12.23 18.62
CA ALA A 121 13.19 11.12 18.33
C ALA A 121 12.10 11.52 17.34
N ILE A 122 11.53 12.72 17.44
CA ILE A 122 10.56 13.26 16.48
C ILE A 122 11.19 13.36 15.08
N ALA A 123 12.44 13.83 14.99
CA ALA A 123 13.15 13.90 13.71
C ALA A 123 13.34 12.53 13.06
N VAL A 124 13.64 11.48 13.85
CA VAL A 124 13.72 10.09 13.35
C VAL A 124 12.35 9.54 12.98
N LEU A 125 11.32 9.74 13.79
CA LEU A 125 9.96 9.28 13.53
C LEU A 125 9.36 9.92 12.27
N SER A 126 9.80 11.12 11.89
CA SER A 126 9.38 11.84 10.70
C SER A 126 10.18 11.47 9.44
N VAL A 127 11.14 10.54 9.53
CA VAL A 127 12.04 10.21 8.43
C VAL A 127 11.27 9.72 7.19
N LEU A 128 10.25 8.89 7.37
CA LEU A 128 9.42 8.37 6.26
C LEU A 128 8.65 9.49 5.56
N HIS A 129 8.13 10.46 6.29
CA HIS A 129 7.46 11.61 5.70
C HIS A 129 8.44 12.44 4.84
N ARG A 130 9.62 12.74 5.37
CA ARG A 130 10.64 13.51 4.63
C ARG A 130 11.13 12.76 3.40
N ALA A 131 11.39 11.45 3.54
CA ALA A 131 11.78 10.59 2.42
C ALA A 131 10.72 10.56 1.33
N THR A 132 9.46 10.40 1.70
CA THR A 132 8.35 10.43 0.75
C THR A 132 8.28 11.77 0.04
N SER A 133 8.37 12.89 0.76
CA SER A 133 8.30 14.24 0.17
C SER A 133 9.42 14.49 -0.84
N LEU A 134 10.65 14.06 -0.53
CA LEU A 134 11.77 14.24 -1.46
C LEU A 134 11.64 13.31 -2.69
N ALA A 135 11.23 12.06 -2.50
CA ALA A 135 11.01 11.12 -3.61
C ALA A 135 9.89 11.60 -4.55
N GLU A 136 8.80 12.16 -4.00
CA GLU A 136 7.73 12.79 -4.78
C GLU A 136 8.24 13.92 -5.66
N GLN A 137 9.02 14.83 -5.09
CA GLN A 137 9.60 15.98 -5.82
C GLN A 137 10.54 15.49 -6.91
N THR A 138 11.42 14.54 -6.61
CA THR A 138 12.37 13.96 -7.55
C THR A 138 11.68 13.29 -8.74
N HIS A 139 10.61 12.53 -8.51
CA HIS A 139 9.82 11.85 -9.55
C HIS A 139 8.77 12.76 -10.19
N THR A 140 8.48 13.93 -9.59
CA THR A 140 7.32 14.76 -9.94
C THR A 140 6.00 13.95 -9.90
N ALA A 141 5.86 13.11 -8.86
CA ALA A 141 4.71 12.24 -8.69
C ALA A 141 3.45 13.04 -8.35
N ASP A 142 2.31 12.63 -8.88
CA ASP A 142 1.00 13.16 -8.50
C ASP A 142 0.22 12.21 -7.56
N ILE A 143 0.65 10.96 -7.49
CA ILE A 143 0.11 9.97 -6.57
C ILE A 143 1.23 9.04 -6.04
N VAL A 144 1.26 8.82 -4.73
CA VAL A 144 2.18 7.89 -4.07
C VAL A 144 1.41 6.72 -3.49
N LEU A 145 1.86 5.50 -3.79
CA LEU A 145 1.30 4.26 -3.27
C LEU A 145 2.32 3.60 -2.36
N MET A 146 2.02 3.54 -1.07
CA MET A 146 2.88 2.93 -0.05
C MET A 146 2.42 1.50 0.22
N ASN A 147 3.25 0.51 -0.08
CA ASN A 147 3.01 -0.89 0.27
C ASN A 147 3.54 -1.15 1.68
N LEU A 148 2.65 -1.43 2.62
CA LEU A 148 3.01 -1.73 4.00
C LEU A 148 3.00 -3.25 4.24
N GLY A 149 3.91 -3.70 5.11
CA GLY A 149 3.92 -5.07 5.60
C GLY A 149 2.75 -5.36 6.55
N PRO A 150 2.53 -6.64 6.88
CA PRO A 150 1.52 -7.03 7.87
C PRO A 150 1.92 -6.59 9.29
N GLY A 151 0.94 -6.57 10.19
CA GLY A 151 1.16 -6.27 11.60
C GLY A 151 1.10 -4.78 11.95
N LEU A 152 1.36 -4.48 13.22
CA LEU A 152 1.23 -3.16 13.83
C LEU A 152 2.60 -2.54 14.19
N GLY A 153 3.63 -2.88 13.45
CA GLY A 153 5.00 -2.47 13.72
C GLY A 153 5.25 -0.96 13.62
N ALA A 154 6.44 -0.54 14.07
CA ALA A 154 6.81 0.86 14.14
C ALA A 154 7.01 1.50 12.76
N ILE A 155 7.48 0.71 11.77
CA ILE A 155 7.58 1.15 10.38
C ILE A 155 6.19 1.48 9.83
N ASN A 156 5.22 0.56 9.98
CA ASN A 156 3.85 0.77 9.52
C ASN A 156 3.23 1.99 10.18
N ARG A 157 3.47 2.17 11.49
CA ARG A 157 3.01 3.34 12.23
C ARG A 157 3.59 4.63 11.67
N ALA A 158 4.89 4.69 11.41
CA ALA A 158 5.55 5.87 10.83
C ALA A 158 5.11 6.15 9.38
N ALA A 159 4.93 5.10 8.57
CA ALA A 159 4.44 5.21 7.21
C ALA A 159 3.00 5.73 7.14
N LEU A 160 2.13 5.23 8.02
CA LEU A 160 0.75 5.69 8.11
C LEU A 160 0.66 7.17 8.49
N LEU A 161 1.53 7.64 9.39
CA LEU A 161 1.59 9.07 9.74
C LEU A 161 2.12 9.94 8.59
N ALA A 162 2.84 9.36 7.62
CA ALA A 162 3.29 10.06 6.40
C ALA A 162 2.23 10.05 5.29
N ALA A 163 1.17 9.25 5.41
CA ALA A 163 0.13 9.09 4.41
C ALA A 163 -1.05 10.06 4.62
N ASP A 164 -1.66 10.51 3.53
CA ASP A 164 -2.92 11.27 3.58
C ASP A 164 -4.10 10.32 3.81
N TYR A 165 -4.05 9.17 3.15
CA TYR A 165 -5.13 8.18 3.17
C TYR A 165 -4.62 6.77 3.44
N VAL A 166 -5.51 5.94 4.01
CA VAL A 166 -5.29 4.50 4.16
C VAL A 166 -6.40 3.72 3.45
N ILE A 167 -5.99 2.72 2.67
CA ILE A 167 -6.86 1.70 2.08
C ILE A 167 -6.52 0.37 2.73
N THR A 168 -7.55 -0.39 3.12
CA THR A 168 -7.38 -1.70 3.74
C THR A 168 -7.86 -2.80 2.78
N PRO A 169 -6.94 -3.55 2.13
CA PRO A 169 -7.29 -4.76 1.41
C PRO A 169 -7.71 -5.86 2.39
N LEU A 170 -8.80 -6.56 2.10
CA LEU A 170 -9.42 -7.55 2.98
C LEU A 170 -9.83 -8.79 2.19
N ALA A 171 -9.82 -9.95 2.84
CA ALA A 171 -10.54 -11.12 2.37
C ALA A 171 -11.83 -11.32 3.17
N PRO A 172 -12.82 -12.04 2.64
CA PRO A 172 -14.04 -12.38 3.37
C PRO A 172 -13.78 -13.51 4.37
N ASP A 173 -13.05 -13.21 5.45
CA ASP A 173 -12.69 -14.15 6.51
C ASP A 173 -12.60 -13.48 7.89
N LEU A 174 -12.58 -14.33 8.93
CA LEU A 174 -12.49 -13.90 10.33
C LEU A 174 -11.24 -13.06 10.58
N THR A 175 -10.10 -13.40 9.96
CA THR A 175 -8.82 -12.76 10.22
C THR A 175 -8.85 -11.30 9.75
N SER A 176 -9.46 -11.04 8.59
CA SER A 176 -9.68 -9.68 8.06
C SER A 176 -10.60 -8.86 8.96
N VAL A 177 -11.72 -9.42 9.44
CA VAL A 177 -12.64 -8.72 10.34
C VAL A 177 -11.96 -8.41 11.67
N ALA A 178 -11.24 -9.36 12.25
CA ALA A 178 -10.46 -9.15 13.48
C ALA A 178 -9.35 -8.10 13.29
N GLY A 179 -8.68 -8.13 12.13
CA GLY A 179 -7.69 -7.13 11.74
C GLY A 179 -8.27 -5.72 11.68
N LEU A 180 -9.46 -5.55 11.10
CA LEU A 180 -10.18 -4.26 11.07
C LEU A 180 -10.47 -3.73 12.49
N HIS A 181 -10.93 -4.57 13.40
CA HIS A 181 -11.17 -4.18 14.79
C HIS A 181 -9.90 -3.66 15.47
N LEU A 182 -8.80 -4.37 15.29
CA LEU A 182 -7.52 -4.01 15.88
C LEU A 182 -7.00 -2.71 15.28
N LEU A 183 -7.06 -2.59 13.95
CA LEU A 183 -6.54 -1.49 13.17
C LEU A 183 -7.24 -0.17 13.48
N GLY A 184 -8.54 -0.12 13.38
CA GLY A 184 -9.32 1.11 13.56
C GLY A 184 -9.12 1.73 14.95
N ARG A 185 -9.04 0.88 16.00
CA ARG A 185 -8.76 1.34 17.36
C ARG A 185 -7.34 1.94 17.48
N ARG A 186 -6.35 1.35 16.81
CA ARG A 186 -4.97 1.81 16.87
C ARG A 186 -4.74 3.08 16.07
N LEU A 187 -5.32 3.20 14.89
CA LEU A 187 -5.17 4.41 14.04
C LEU A 187 -5.58 5.69 14.78
N SER A 188 -6.74 5.67 15.43
CA SER A 188 -7.22 6.84 16.18
C SER A 188 -6.29 7.21 17.33
N THR A 189 -5.77 6.21 18.06
CA THR A 189 -4.81 6.44 19.16
C THR A 189 -3.49 7.01 18.63
N TRP A 190 -2.95 6.42 17.56
CA TRP A 190 -1.68 6.87 16.98
C TRP A 190 -1.79 8.30 16.44
N ARG A 191 -2.88 8.60 15.74
CA ARG A 191 -3.16 9.94 15.23
C ARG A 191 -3.23 10.97 16.37
N ALA A 192 -4.02 10.70 17.40
CA ALA A 192 -4.15 11.59 18.55
C ALA A 192 -2.82 11.80 19.28
N THR A 193 -2.07 10.72 19.51
CA THR A 193 -0.75 10.77 20.14
C THR A 193 0.23 11.60 19.31
N TRP A 194 0.22 11.45 17.99
CA TRP A 194 1.10 12.22 17.11
C TRP A 194 0.72 13.70 17.05
N GLN A 195 -0.56 14.00 16.89
CA GLN A 195 -1.06 15.37 16.85
C GLN A 195 -0.76 16.16 18.14
N ALA A 196 -0.74 15.47 19.28
CA ALA A 196 -0.42 16.11 20.56
C ALA A 196 1.08 16.44 20.71
N ARG A 197 1.96 15.85 19.91
CA ARG A 197 3.43 15.95 20.05
C ARG A 197 4.11 16.72 18.92
N ALA A 198 3.52 16.75 17.75
CA ALA A 198 4.10 17.40 16.58
C ALA A 198 3.48 18.78 16.36
N THR A 199 4.32 19.77 16.06
CA THR A 199 3.87 21.11 15.66
C THR A 199 3.14 21.10 14.30
N SER A 200 3.31 20.02 13.53
CA SER A 200 2.60 19.80 12.26
C SER A 200 2.61 18.30 11.94
N PRO A 201 1.49 17.59 12.05
CA PRO A 201 1.43 16.20 11.63
C PRO A 201 1.64 16.12 10.11
N PRO A 202 2.53 15.23 9.65
CA PRO A 202 2.87 15.16 8.22
C PRO A 202 1.71 14.77 7.32
N GLY A 203 0.87 13.82 7.71
CA GLY A 203 -0.28 13.36 6.94
C GLY A 203 -1.59 13.48 7.70
N GLN A 204 -2.70 13.36 6.99
CA GLN A 204 -4.03 13.41 7.61
C GLN A 204 -4.50 12.05 8.12
N LEU A 205 -3.92 10.97 7.59
CA LEU A 205 -4.26 9.59 7.93
C LEU A 205 -5.79 9.37 7.95
N ARG A 206 -6.48 9.79 6.89
CA ARG A 206 -7.92 9.57 6.74
C ARG A 206 -8.19 8.18 6.17
N PRO A 207 -9.16 7.41 6.67
CA PRO A 207 -9.59 6.22 5.98
C PRO A 207 -10.19 6.59 4.62
N LEU A 208 -9.67 6.01 3.54
CA LEU A 208 -10.24 6.18 2.20
C LEU A 208 -11.33 5.15 1.96
N GLY A 209 -11.14 3.94 2.46
CA GLY A 209 -12.07 2.83 2.34
C GLY A 209 -11.36 1.49 2.43
N TYR A 210 -12.08 0.46 2.03
CA TYR A 210 -11.56 -0.91 1.96
C TYR A 210 -11.80 -1.53 0.58
N ILE A 211 -11.01 -2.56 0.27
CA ILE A 211 -11.13 -3.35 -0.97
C ILE A 211 -11.28 -4.80 -0.56
N ILE A 212 -12.33 -5.47 -1.03
CA ILE A 212 -12.49 -6.91 -0.81
C ILE A 212 -11.82 -7.66 -1.97
N THR A 213 -10.80 -8.45 -1.64
CA THR A 213 -10.11 -9.32 -2.58
C THR A 213 -10.64 -10.74 -2.43
N THR A 214 -11.39 -11.21 -3.40
CA THR A 214 -12.01 -12.54 -3.34
C THR A 214 -11.28 -13.51 -4.26
N PRO A 215 -10.68 -14.59 -3.73
CA PRO A 215 -10.20 -15.67 -4.56
C PRO A 215 -11.39 -16.29 -5.30
N ALA A 216 -11.28 -16.48 -6.62
CA ALA A 216 -12.37 -17.00 -7.47
C ALA A 216 -12.95 -18.35 -7.00
N MET A 217 -12.19 -19.12 -6.23
CA MET A 217 -12.60 -20.39 -5.63
C MET A 217 -13.08 -20.30 -4.17
N ALA A 218 -12.98 -19.13 -3.54
CA ALA A 218 -13.25 -19.01 -2.10
C ALA A 218 -14.74 -18.89 -1.81
N LEU A 219 -15.51 -18.22 -2.67
CA LEU A 219 -16.95 -18.04 -2.45
C LEU A 219 -17.74 -19.37 -2.53
N SER A 220 -17.31 -20.31 -3.40
CA SER A 220 -18.00 -21.58 -3.55
C SER A 220 -17.53 -22.68 -2.58
N ARG A 221 -16.38 -22.49 -1.91
CA ARG A 221 -15.75 -23.52 -1.07
C ARG A 221 -15.61 -23.17 0.41
N ARG A 222 -15.90 -21.92 0.80
CA ARG A 222 -15.87 -21.49 2.21
C ARG A 222 -17.28 -21.17 2.68
N PRO A 223 -17.94 -22.04 3.43
CA PRO A 223 -19.34 -21.87 3.87
C PRO A 223 -19.60 -20.56 4.64
N HIS A 224 -18.56 -19.98 5.22
CA HIS A 224 -18.66 -18.76 6.02
C HIS A 224 -18.17 -17.49 5.31
N ALA A 225 -17.73 -17.57 4.05
CA ALA A 225 -17.16 -16.39 3.37
C ALA A 225 -18.20 -15.26 3.23
N GLN A 226 -19.45 -15.59 2.91
CA GLN A 226 -20.52 -14.59 2.81
C GLN A 226 -20.77 -13.94 4.18
N HIS A 227 -20.85 -14.73 5.24
CA HIS A 227 -21.04 -14.22 6.60
C HIS A 227 -19.96 -13.18 6.97
N TRP A 228 -18.69 -13.49 6.71
CA TRP A 228 -17.59 -12.55 7.00
C TRP A 228 -17.60 -11.36 6.08
N GLN A 229 -17.94 -11.53 4.81
CA GLN A 229 -18.08 -10.42 3.87
C GLN A 229 -19.13 -9.41 4.36
N ASP A 230 -20.27 -9.88 4.88
CA ASP A 230 -21.36 -9.05 5.38
C ASP A 230 -20.98 -8.29 6.68
N GLN A 231 -19.98 -8.80 7.42
CA GLN A 231 -19.47 -8.14 8.64
C GLN A 231 -18.53 -6.97 8.35
N ILE A 232 -17.87 -6.96 7.19
CA ILE A 232 -16.83 -5.97 6.85
C ILE A 232 -17.36 -4.52 6.88
N PRO A 233 -18.47 -4.16 6.22
CA PRO A 233 -18.97 -2.79 6.20
C PRO A 233 -19.25 -2.23 7.60
N GLY A 234 -20.00 -2.97 8.40
CA GLY A 234 -20.33 -2.58 9.78
C GLY A 234 -19.09 -2.44 10.65
N THR A 235 -18.15 -3.40 10.55
CA THR A 235 -16.89 -3.35 11.29
C THR A 235 -16.03 -2.17 10.89
N PHE A 236 -15.91 -1.87 9.59
CA PHE A 236 -15.15 -0.72 9.10
C PHE A 236 -15.75 0.60 9.62
N ARG A 237 -17.04 0.78 9.47
CA ARG A 237 -17.73 1.99 9.95
C ARG A 237 -17.56 2.19 11.46
N LEU A 238 -17.78 1.15 12.25
CA LEU A 238 -17.64 1.20 13.71
C LEU A 238 -16.22 1.57 14.14
N THR A 239 -15.20 0.94 13.52
CA THR A 239 -13.83 1.01 14.02
C THR A 239 -13.03 2.17 13.43
N PHE A 240 -13.23 2.50 12.15
CA PHE A 240 -12.52 3.57 11.46
C PHE A 240 -13.24 4.91 11.51
N LEU A 241 -14.57 4.89 11.40
CA LEU A 241 -15.36 6.11 11.29
C LEU A 241 -16.08 6.49 12.60
N ARG A 242 -16.14 5.57 13.56
CA ARG A 242 -16.90 5.76 14.80
C ARG A 242 -18.41 5.92 14.58
N ILE A 243 -18.94 5.31 13.53
CA ILE A 243 -20.34 5.34 13.16
C ILE A 243 -20.94 3.98 13.48
N SER A 244 -22.00 3.96 14.32
CA SER A 244 -22.77 2.76 14.67
C SER A 244 -24.02 2.71 13.80
N GLU A 245 -23.86 2.23 12.57
CA GLU A 245 -24.96 2.00 11.63
C GLU A 245 -25.06 0.50 11.30
N PRO A 246 -26.27 0.02 10.92
CA PRO A 246 -26.42 -1.36 10.51
C PRO A 246 -25.50 -1.71 9.33
N ALA A 247 -25.06 -2.97 9.30
CA ALA A 247 -24.27 -3.50 8.18
C ALA A 247 -25.06 -3.37 6.88
N THR A 248 -24.39 -2.90 5.83
CA THR A 248 -24.93 -2.83 4.46
C THR A 248 -24.23 -3.86 3.58
N ASP A 249 -24.86 -4.25 2.47
CA ASP A 249 -24.17 -5.03 1.45
C ASP A 249 -22.90 -4.28 1.02
N PRO A 250 -21.72 -4.94 0.96
CA PRO A 250 -20.49 -4.29 0.51
C PRO A 250 -20.59 -3.61 -0.86
N SER A 251 -21.45 -4.14 -1.76
CA SER A 251 -21.67 -3.54 -3.08
C SER A 251 -22.41 -2.20 -3.05
N ALA A 252 -23.16 -1.93 -1.96
CA ALA A 252 -23.88 -0.70 -1.72
C ALA A 252 -23.18 0.22 -0.69
N ASP A 253 -22.08 -0.24 -0.07
CA ASP A 253 -21.35 0.54 0.91
C ASP A 253 -20.44 1.56 0.23
N PRO A 254 -20.61 2.89 0.47
CA PRO A 254 -19.76 3.92 -0.12
C PRO A 254 -18.29 3.83 0.29
N TRP A 255 -17.95 3.08 1.34
CA TRP A 255 -16.58 2.85 1.78
C TRP A 255 -15.94 1.62 1.14
N CYS A 256 -16.72 0.78 0.44
CA CYS A 256 -16.21 -0.31 -0.37
C CYS A 256 -15.73 0.24 -1.72
N LEU A 257 -14.41 0.39 -1.86
CA LEU A 257 -13.82 0.92 -3.09
C LEU A 257 -13.90 -0.08 -4.26
N GLY A 258 -14.01 -1.37 -3.97
CA GLY A 258 -14.18 -2.39 -5.00
C GLY A 258 -14.16 -3.82 -4.47
N LEU A 259 -14.82 -4.67 -5.24
CA LEU A 259 -14.80 -6.13 -5.08
C LEU A 259 -13.88 -6.71 -6.16
N MET A 260 -12.64 -7.04 -5.80
CA MET A 260 -11.61 -7.45 -6.75
C MET A 260 -11.60 -8.97 -6.89
N ARG A 261 -11.70 -9.44 -8.13
CA ARG A 261 -11.62 -10.86 -8.46
C ARG A 261 -10.18 -11.33 -8.51
N TYR A 262 -9.97 -12.52 -8.00
CA TYR A 262 -8.68 -13.19 -8.13
C TYR A 262 -8.63 -13.97 -9.45
N HIS A 263 -7.63 -13.68 -10.29
CA HIS A 263 -7.42 -14.33 -11.59
C HIS A 263 -6.19 -15.26 -11.53
N PRO A 264 -6.27 -16.47 -10.97
CA PRO A 264 -5.10 -17.33 -10.73
C PRO A 264 -4.36 -17.68 -12.03
N GLY A 265 -5.09 -17.94 -13.11
CA GLY A 265 -4.49 -18.24 -14.43
C GLY A 265 -3.69 -17.08 -15.04
N LEU A 266 -4.13 -15.84 -14.84
CA LEU A 266 -3.39 -14.66 -15.30
C LEU A 266 -2.19 -14.35 -14.44
N ARG A 267 -2.27 -14.64 -13.14
CA ARG A 267 -1.20 -14.30 -12.18
C ARG A 267 0.12 -15.02 -12.50
N THR A 268 0.06 -16.28 -12.90
CA THR A 268 1.24 -17.04 -13.30
C THR A 268 1.87 -16.44 -14.55
N LEU A 269 1.08 -16.21 -15.60
CA LEU A 269 1.53 -15.58 -16.85
C LEU A 269 2.09 -14.17 -16.61
N ALA A 270 1.40 -13.37 -15.78
CA ALA A 270 1.84 -12.01 -15.43
C ALA A 270 3.19 -11.99 -14.75
N ARG A 271 3.45 -12.95 -13.84
CA ARG A 271 4.72 -13.09 -13.16
C ARG A 271 5.84 -13.50 -14.13
N GLU A 272 5.59 -14.47 -15.02
CA GLU A 272 6.54 -14.92 -16.02
C GLU A 272 6.86 -13.82 -17.04
N ALA A 273 5.83 -13.13 -17.52
CA ALA A 273 5.96 -12.03 -18.48
C ALA A 273 6.42 -10.71 -17.83
N ARG A 274 6.47 -10.63 -16.49
CA ARG A 274 6.73 -9.40 -15.71
C ARG A 274 5.91 -8.21 -16.18
N ARG A 275 4.61 -8.45 -16.32
CA ARG A 275 3.63 -7.47 -16.77
C ARG A 275 2.38 -7.52 -15.88
N PRO A 276 1.65 -6.41 -15.75
CA PRO A 276 0.32 -6.46 -15.14
C PRO A 276 -0.59 -7.47 -15.87
N MET A 277 -1.45 -8.14 -15.13
CA MET A 277 -2.39 -9.12 -15.69
C MET A 277 -3.20 -8.57 -16.87
N PHE A 278 -3.56 -7.28 -16.80
CA PHE A 278 -4.33 -6.62 -17.86
C PHE A 278 -3.48 -6.10 -19.04
N HIS A 279 -2.17 -6.28 -19.01
CA HIS A 279 -1.24 -6.02 -20.13
C HIS A 279 -0.76 -7.30 -20.83
N LEU A 280 -1.22 -8.46 -20.39
CA LEU A 280 -0.89 -9.73 -21.02
C LEU A 280 -1.41 -9.78 -22.46
N ARG A 281 -0.60 -10.40 -23.33
CA ARG A 281 -0.85 -10.56 -24.76
C ARG A 281 -0.85 -12.04 -25.12
N PRO A 282 -1.36 -12.41 -26.29
CA PRO A 282 -1.28 -13.80 -26.78
C PRO A 282 0.15 -14.37 -26.76
N GLY A 283 1.16 -13.55 -27.07
CA GLY A 283 2.57 -13.92 -27.00
C GLY A 283 3.09 -14.21 -25.59
N ASP A 284 2.39 -13.76 -24.55
CA ASP A 284 2.69 -14.07 -23.15
C ASP A 284 1.93 -15.33 -22.66
N GLY A 285 1.29 -16.06 -23.57
CA GLY A 285 0.52 -17.27 -23.28
C GLY A 285 -0.97 -17.01 -22.92
N ALA A 286 -1.43 -15.77 -22.92
CA ALA A 286 -2.84 -15.45 -22.66
C ALA A 286 -3.68 -15.65 -23.93
N ILE A 287 -4.31 -16.81 -24.08
CA ILE A 287 -5.13 -17.16 -25.24
C ILE A 287 -6.55 -17.58 -24.85
N GLY A 288 -7.49 -17.51 -25.78
CA GLY A 288 -8.88 -17.96 -25.57
C GLY A 288 -9.55 -17.30 -24.36
N ALA A 289 -10.03 -18.12 -23.41
CA ALA A 289 -10.70 -17.64 -22.19
C ALA A 289 -9.82 -16.74 -21.30
N GLN A 290 -8.50 -16.88 -21.38
CA GLN A 290 -7.57 -16.03 -20.65
C GLN A 290 -7.59 -14.59 -21.18
N MET A 291 -7.72 -14.37 -22.51
CA MET A 291 -7.87 -13.02 -23.06
C MET A 291 -9.15 -12.35 -22.59
N THR A 292 -10.25 -13.08 -22.47
CA THR A 292 -11.48 -12.55 -21.85
C THR A 292 -11.24 -12.15 -20.39
N ALA A 293 -10.47 -12.93 -19.64
CA ALA A 293 -10.09 -12.60 -18.26
C ALA A 293 -9.17 -11.38 -18.20
N VAL A 294 -8.25 -11.18 -19.15
CA VAL A 294 -7.41 -9.98 -19.28
C VAL A 294 -8.26 -8.71 -19.42
N VAL A 295 -9.26 -8.74 -20.31
CA VAL A 295 -10.17 -7.60 -20.52
C VAL A 295 -10.94 -7.28 -19.24
N ARG A 296 -11.54 -8.30 -18.60
CA ARG A 296 -12.27 -8.11 -17.33
C ARG A 296 -11.38 -7.60 -16.21
N CYS A 297 -10.15 -8.10 -16.13
CA CYS A 297 -9.17 -7.63 -15.16
C CYS A 297 -8.85 -6.14 -15.37
N ARG A 298 -8.71 -5.70 -16.64
CA ARG A 298 -8.52 -4.29 -16.98
C ARG A 298 -9.69 -3.42 -16.53
N GLU A 299 -10.91 -3.84 -16.83
CA GLU A 299 -12.13 -3.13 -16.43
C GLU A 299 -12.26 -3.00 -14.90
N ASP A 300 -11.95 -4.08 -14.18
CA ASP A 300 -12.01 -4.09 -12.71
C ASP A 300 -10.98 -3.11 -12.10
N PHE A 301 -9.73 -3.11 -12.59
CA PHE A 301 -8.69 -2.19 -12.12
C PHE A 301 -8.93 -0.74 -12.57
N ASP A 302 -9.44 -0.51 -13.78
CA ASP A 302 -9.80 0.84 -14.24
C ASP A 302 -10.90 1.45 -13.38
N ARG A 303 -11.94 0.68 -13.08
CA ARG A 303 -13.03 1.10 -12.19
C ARG A 303 -12.50 1.40 -10.79
N LEU A 304 -11.71 0.49 -10.21
CA LEU A 304 -11.13 0.67 -8.89
C LEU A 304 -10.26 1.93 -8.82
N ALA A 305 -9.39 2.15 -9.81
CA ALA A 305 -8.52 3.31 -9.86
C ALA A 305 -9.32 4.63 -9.90
N ARG A 306 -10.38 4.68 -10.72
CA ARG A 306 -11.29 5.85 -10.76
C ARG A 306 -12.00 6.07 -9.44
N THR A 307 -12.53 5.01 -8.82
CA THR A 307 -13.20 5.10 -7.51
C THR A 307 -12.25 5.66 -6.45
N ILE A 308 -11.00 5.20 -6.41
CA ILE A 308 -9.97 5.70 -5.48
C ILE A 308 -9.73 7.21 -5.69
N LEU A 309 -9.54 7.64 -6.94
CA LEU A 309 -9.28 9.06 -7.25
C LEU A 309 -10.48 9.95 -6.92
N THR A 310 -11.70 9.53 -7.27
CA THR A 310 -12.93 10.26 -6.96
C THR A 310 -13.08 10.43 -5.45
N ARG A 311 -12.92 9.32 -4.71
CA ARG A 311 -13.07 9.34 -3.25
C ARG A 311 -12.01 10.20 -2.57
N ALA A 312 -10.76 10.14 -3.03
CA ALA A 312 -9.69 11.00 -2.52
C ALA A 312 -9.99 12.49 -2.76
N ALA A 313 -10.52 12.84 -3.93
CA ALA A 313 -10.91 14.21 -4.25
C ALA A 313 -12.07 14.71 -3.37
N GLU A 314 -13.09 13.90 -3.16
CA GLU A 314 -14.21 14.22 -2.26
C GLU A 314 -13.74 14.50 -0.83
N LEU A 315 -12.86 13.64 -0.30
CA LEU A 315 -12.33 13.81 1.06
C LEU A 315 -11.33 14.97 1.18
N ALA A 316 -10.70 15.40 0.09
CA ALA A 316 -9.82 16.55 0.12
C ALA A 316 -10.58 17.90 0.25
N THR A 317 -11.86 17.92 -0.17
CA THR A 317 -12.73 19.11 -0.12
C THR A 317 -13.61 19.17 1.14
N SER A 318 -13.66 18.10 1.92
CA SER A 318 -14.38 17.97 3.20
C SER A 318 -13.45 18.21 4.39
#